data_b390db0662d3eb58910780cb15185b10
#
_entry.id   b390db0662d3eb58910780cb15185b10
#
_cell.length_a   1.000
_cell.length_b   1.000
_cell.length_c   1.000
_cell.angle_alpha   90.00
_cell.angle_beta   90.00
_cell.angle_gamma   90.00
#
_symmetry.space_group_name_H-M   'P 1'
#
loop_
_entity.id
_entity.type
_entity.pdbx_description
1 polymer ?
#
loop_
_entity_poly.entity_id
_entity_poly.type
_entity_poly.pdbx_seq_one_letter_code
_entity_poly.pdbx_strand_id
1 'polypeptide(L)'
;MSFVFYIVPHLYLGRGAFGLSLLVGMVSIWCIRAAFFKWAETGVLLPRVLVLGTGTRALTIATATVSGARTYSANIVGYLPVKSSQHFVDATKILPEEGTPLLSVVDKYRINEIIIAVRERRGGGLPMSDLLSCRLAGVKITEASSFFERERGQVRLDSLNASWLIF
;
A
#
# COMPACT_ATOMS: atom_id res chain seq x y z
N MET A 1 -16.05 5.14 40.14
CA MET A 1 -16.86 3.90 40.05
C MET A 1 -18.05 3.82 41.02
N SER A 2 -18.11 4.65 42.00
CA SER A 2 -19.26 4.69 42.97
C SER A 2 -20.58 5.23 42.39
N PHE A 3 -20.54 5.95 41.26
CA PHE A 3 -21.74 6.60 40.68
C PHE A 3 -22.77 5.62 40.11
N VAL A 4 -22.31 4.50 39.54
CA VAL A 4 -23.18 3.47 38.92
C VAL A 4 -24.01 2.74 40.01
N PHE A 5 -23.42 2.51 41.18
CA PHE A 5 -24.12 1.91 42.33
C PHE A 5 -25.19 2.80 42.94
N TYR A 6 -25.10 4.10 42.72
CA TYR A 6 -26.07 5.06 43.25
C TYR A 6 -27.34 5.14 42.40
N ILE A 7 -27.23 4.87 41.09
CA ILE A 7 -28.33 4.97 40.12
C ILE A 7 -29.20 3.70 40.08
N VAL A 8 -28.61 2.52 40.37
CA VAL A 8 -29.33 1.23 40.32
C VAL A 8 -29.05 0.40 41.57
N PRO A 9 -29.71 0.70 42.69
CA PRO A 9 -29.46 0.06 43.99
C PRO A 9 -29.82 -1.44 44.05
N HIS A 10 -30.53 -1.97 43.07
CA HIS A 10 -30.95 -3.38 43.02
C HIS A 10 -29.93 -4.32 42.31
N LEU A 11 -28.85 -3.79 41.74
CA LEU A 11 -27.76 -4.59 41.15
C LEU A 11 -26.80 -5.02 42.28
N TYR A 12 -27.20 -5.98 43.09
CA TYR A 12 -26.27 -6.77 43.91
C TYR A 12 -25.42 -7.64 43.02
N LEU A 13 -24.60 -7.05 42.14
CA LEU A 13 -23.55 -7.81 41.50
C LEU A 13 -22.52 -8.17 42.57
N GLY A 14 -22.55 -9.43 43.00
CA GLY A 14 -21.54 -9.95 43.92
C GLY A 14 -20.14 -9.68 43.34
N ARG A 15 -19.17 -9.48 44.22
CA ARG A 15 -17.75 -9.24 43.87
C ARG A 15 -17.23 -10.21 42.81
N GLY A 16 -17.75 -11.45 42.77
CA GLY A 16 -17.43 -12.47 41.78
C GLY A 16 -17.95 -12.16 40.37
N ALA A 17 -19.19 -11.64 40.25
CA ALA A 17 -19.76 -11.31 38.94
C ALA A 17 -19.00 -10.14 38.27
N PHE A 18 -18.58 -9.14 39.07
CA PHE A 18 -17.77 -8.04 38.59
C PHE A 18 -16.39 -8.53 38.10
N GLY A 19 -15.72 -9.39 38.88
CA GLY A 19 -14.45 -10.00 38.49
C GLY A 19 -14.57 -10.83 37.19
N LEU A 20 -15.64 -11.63 37.07
CA LEU A 20 -15.92 -12.43 35.89
C LEU A 20 -16.19 -11.58 34.65
N SER A 21 -16.99 -10.50 34.76
CA SER A 21 -17.28 -9.59 33.65
C SER A 21 -16.01 -8.88 33.15
N LEU A 22 -15.13 -8.49 34.05
CA LEU A 22 -13.85 -7.85 33.73
C LEU A 22 -12.92 -8.83 33.00
N LEU A 23 -12.86 -10.07 33.46
CA LEU A 23 -12.06 -11.13 32.83
C LEU A 23 -12.58 -11.47 31.43
N VAL A 24 -13.90 -11.65 31.28
CA VAL A 24 -14.51 -11.90 29.95
C VAL A 24 -14.30 -10.73 29.03
N GLY A 25 -14.43 -9.49 29.48
CA GLY A 25 -14.13 -8.29 28.70
C GLY A 25 -12.68 -8.25 28.21
N MET A 26 -11.74 -8.53 29.13
CA MET A 26 -10.31 -8.55 28.77
C MET A 26 -9.98 -9.64 27.75
N VAL A 27 -10.50 -10.84 27.93
CA VAL A 27 -10.33 -11.97 26.98
C VAL A 27 -10.96 -11.62 25.63
N SER A 28 -12.16 -11.02 25.61
CA SER A 28 -12.83 -10.61 24.37
C SER A 28 -12.03 -9.59 23.61
N ILE A 29 -11.49 -8.58 24.27
CA ILE A 29 -10.63 -7.56 23.63
C ILE A 29 -9.37 -8.21 23.06
N TRP A 30 -8.78 -9.13 23.80
CA TRP A 30 -7.58 -9.84 23.34
C TRP A 30 -7.85 -10.70 22.12
N CYS A 31 -8.97 -11.45 22.11
CA CYS A 31 -9.39 -12.26 20.96
C CYS A 31 -9.69 -11.42 19.73
N ILE A 32 -10.42 -10.31 19.89
CA ILE A 32 -10.72 -9.40 18.77
C ILE A 32 -9.43 -8.79 18.20
N ARG A 33 -8.53 -8.38 19.07
CA ARG A 33 -7.23 -7.84 18.66
C ARG A 33 -6.38 -8.88 17.91
N ALA A 34 -6.30 -10.10 18.42
CA ALA A 34 -5.59 -11.21 17.76
C ALA A 34 -6.20 -11.54 16.39
N ALA A 35 -7.53 -11.60 16.30
CA ALA A 35 -8.24 -11.83 15.06
C ALA A 35 -7.98 -10.69 14.05
N PHE A 36 -7.99 -9.43 14.50
CA PHE A 36 -7.70 -8.27 13.65
C PHE A 36 -6.27 -8.30 13.10
N PHE A 37 -5.27 -8.62 13.93
CA PHE A 37 -3.88 -8.72 13.46
C PHE A 37 -3.72 -9.86 12.44
N LYS A 38 -4.33 -11.02 12.70
CA LYS A 38 -4.31 -12.13 11.76
C LYS A 38 -4.99 -11.77 10.43
N TRP A 39 -6.08 -11.02 10.47
CA TRP A 39 -6.76 -10.52 9.27
C TRP A 39 -5.95 -9.46 8.53
N ALA A 40 -5.29 -8.56 9.24
CA ALA A 40 -4.42 -7.53 8.66
C ALA A 40 -3.20 -8.17 7.97
N GLU A 41 -2.67 -9.27 8.49
CA GLU A 41 -1.56 -10.01 7.87
C GLU A 41 -1.94 -10.73 6.56
N THR A 42 -3.21 -11.00 6.31
CA THR A 42 -3.66 -11.67 5.06
C THR A 42 -3.60 -10.78 3.82
N GLY A 43 -3.16 -9.52 3.95
CA GLY A 43 -2.95 -8.60 2.83
C GLY A 43 -4.24 -8.09 2.17
N VAL A 44 -5.41 -8.48 2.66
CA VAL A 44 -6.72 -8.06 2.11
C VAL A 44 -6.92 -6.55 2.20
N LEU A 45 -6.33 -5.93 3.22
CA LEU A 45 -6.41 -4.48 3.45
C LEU A 45 -5.30 -3.68 2.74
N LEU A 46 -4.33 -4.37 2.10
CA LEU A 46 -3.23 -3.69 1.43
C LEU A 46 -3.68 -3.16 0.06
N PRO A 47 -3.38 -1.90 -0.28
CA PRO A 47 -3.70 -1.36 -1.59
C PRO A 47 -2.98 -2.15 -2.68
N ARG A 48 -3.69 -2.48 -3.74
CA ARG A 48 -3.15 -3.16 -4.91
C ARG A 48 -2.42 -2.15 -5.77
N VAL A 49 -1.13 -2.39 -5.99
CA VAL A 49 -0.24 -1.46 -6.67
C VAL A 49 0.25 -2.03 -7.98
N LEU A 50 0.18 -1.22 -9.03
CA LEU A 50 0.79 -1.48 -10.33
C LEU A 50 2.04 -0.61 -10.48
N VAL A 51 3.17 -1.21 -10.88
CA VAL A 51 4.39 -0.46 -11.14
C VAL A 51 4.53 -0.25 -12.65
N LEU A 52 4.55 1.00 -13.08
CA LEU A 52 4.73 1.39 -14.47
C LEU A 52 6.22 1.58 -14.77
N GLY A 53 6.78 0.65 -15.54
CA GLY A 53 8.19 0.55 -15.88
C GLY A 53 8.86 -0.70 -15.31
N THR A 54 9.88 -1.20 -16.01
CA THR A 54 10.63 -2.43 -15.68
C THR A 54 12.12 -2.16 -15.50
N GLY A 55 12.53 -0.89 -15.46
CA GLY A 55 13.92 -0.44 -15.33
C GLY A 55 14.50 -0.58 -13.92
N THR A 56 15.67 0.00 -13.70
CA THR A 56 16.42 -0.06 -12.42
C THR A 56 15.63 0.45 -11.22
N ARG A 57 14.75 1.45 -11.40
CA ARG A 57 13.87 1.94 -10.33
C ARG A 57 12.80 0.91 -9.94
N ALA A 58 12.27 0.19 -10.92
CA ALA A 58 11.33 -0.90 -10.66
C ALA A 58 12.02 -2.06 -9.92
N LEU A 59 13.28 -2.39 -10.28
CA LEU A 59 14.09 -3.36 -9.55
C LEU A 59 14.30 -2.93 -8.09
N THR A 60 14.58 -1.66 -7.85
CA THR A 60 14.74 -1.16 -6.47
C THR A 60 13.44 -1.32 -5.66
N ILE A 61 12.28 -1.12 -6.28
CA ILE A 61 10.97 -1.37 -5.64
C ILE A 61 10.81 -2.87 -5.36
N ALA A 62 11.14 -3.72 -6.34
CA ALA A 62 11.05 -5.18 -6.20
C ALA A 62 11.93 -5.71 -5.07
N THR A 63 13.21 -5.32 -5.05
CA THR A 63 14.17 -5.76 -4.01
C THR A 63 13.79 -5.25 -2.63
N ALA A 64 13.30 -4.04 -2.54
CA ALA A 64 12.85 -3.48 -1.29
C ALA A 64 11.65 -4.23 -0.70
N THR A 65 10.74 -4.70 -1.55
CA THR A 65 9.56 -5.49 -1.14
C THR A 65 9.95 -6.89 -0.67
N VAL A 66 10.97 -7.50 -1.29
CA VAL A 66 11.46 -8.85 -0.95
C VAL A 66 12.30 -8.87 0.34
N SER A 67 12.99 -7.76 0.65
CA SER A 67 13.90 -7.67 1.81
C SER A 67 13.24 -7.79 3.18
N GLY A 68 11.98 -8.20 3.27
CA GLY A 68 11.33 -8.62 4.52
C GLY A 68 11.20 -7.53 5.59
N ALA A 69 11.57 -6.31 5.31
CA ALA A 69 11.20 -5.20 6.16
C ALA A 69 9.66 -5.11 6.09
N ARG A 70 8.99 -5.44 7.17
CA ARG A 70 7.52 -5.36 7.40
C ARG A 70 6.92 -3.97 7.14
N THR A 71 7.61 -3.15 6.37
CA THR A 71 7.36 -1.72 6.18
C THR A 71 6.54 -1.44 4.92
N TYR A 72 6.41 -2.38 3.99
CA TYR A 72 5.64 -2.14 2.77
C TYR A 72 4.16 -2.43 2.99
N SER A 73 3.39 -1.37 3.11
CA SER A 73 1.92 -1.41 3.23
C SER A 73 1.23 -1.52 1.87
N ALA A 74 1.81 -2.24 0.90
CA ALA A 74 1.27 -2.33 -0.46
C ALA A 74 1.49 -3.71 -1.07
N ASN A 75 0.48 -4.20 -1.79
CA ASN A 75 0.55 -5.43 -2.57
C ASN A 75 0.87 -5.13 -4.03
N ILE A 76 2.10 -5.41 -4.48
CA ILE A 76 2.51 -5.22 -5.88
C ILE A 76 1.91 -6.34 -6.72
N VAL A 77 0.93 -5.99 -7.56
CA VAL A 77 0.23 -6.92 -8.45
C VAL A 77 1.12 -7.29 -9.64
N GLY A 78 1.88 -6.33 -10.17
CA GLY A 78 2.77 -6.59 -11.29
C GLY A 78 3.46 -5.34 -11.83
N TYR A 79 4.24 -5.55 -12.87
CA TYR A 79 4.99 -4.52 -13.56
C TYR A 79 4.50 -4.42 -14.99
N LEU A 80 4.22 -3.21 -15.47
CA LEU A 80 3.83 -2.96 -16.86
C LEU A 80 5.01 -2.31 -17.59
N PRO A 81 5.54 -2.94 -18.67
CA PRO A 81 6.62 -2.36 -19.43
C PRO A 81 6.17 -1.09 -20.14
N VAL A 82 7.04 -0.11 -20.20
CA VAL A 82 6.85 1.10 -20.99
C VAL A 82 7.81 1.05 -22.17
N LYS A 83 7.39 1.53 -23.33
CA LYS A 83 8.20 1.52 -24.56
C LYS A 83 9.65 1.94 -24.26
N SER A 84 10.62 1.11 -24.68
CA SER A 84 12.09 1.28 -24.54
C SER A 84 12.74 1.02 -23.18
N SER A 85 12.10 0.36 -22.23
CA SER A 85 12.77 -0.01 -20.97
C SER A 85 13.43 -1.39 -21.06
N GLN A 86 14.69 -1.48 -20.65
CA GLN A 86 15.33 -2.77 -20.38
C GLN A 86 14.64 -3.43 -19.19
N HIS A 87 14.39 -4.74 -19.28
CA HIS A 87 13.72 -5.50 -18.23
C HIS A 87 14.75 -5.94 -17.17
N PHE A 88 14.69 -5.36 -15.99
CA PHE A 88 15.51 -5.73 -14.84
C PHE A 88 14.71 -6.45 -13.75
N VAL A 89 13.39 -6.57 -13.95
CA VAL A 89 12.46 -7.19 -13.01
C VAL A 89 12.17 -8.63 -13.44
N ASP A 90 11.84 -9.49 -12.51
CA ASP A 90 11.46 -10.88 -12.76
C ASP A 90 10.33 -10.98 -13.80
N ALA A 91 10.60 -11.73 -14.87
CA ALA A 91 9.68 -11.88 -16.00
C ALA A 91 8.31 -12.45 -15.58
N THR A 92 8.25 -13.22 -14.51
CA THR A 92 6.99 -13.80 -13.98
C THR A 92 6.02 -12.77 -13.44
N LYS A 93 6.53 -11.59 -13.07
CA LYS A 93 5.74 -10.48 -12.53
C LYS A 93 5.42 -9.39 -13.56
N ILE A 94 5.89 -9.55 -14.78
CA ILE A 94 5.56 -8.62 -15.88
C ILE A 94 4.19 -9.00 -16.42
N LEU A 95 3.28 -8.01 -16.44
CA LEU A 95 1.96 -8.23 -16.99
C LEU A 95 2.01 -8.24 -18.54
N PRO A 96 1.33 -9.19 -19.19
CA PRO A 96 1.36 -9.36 -20.65
C PRO A 96 0.48 -8.35 -21.40
N GLU A 97 0.00 -7.31 -20.75
CA GLU A 97 -0.91 -6.30 -21.30
C GLU A 97 -0.20 -5.13 -21.99
N GLU A 98 0.92 -5.38 -22.66
CA GLU A 98 1.61 -4.35 -23.43
C GLU A 98 0.71 -3.83 -24.57
N GLY A 99 0.50 -2.51 -24.60
CA GLY A 99 -0.38 -1.87 -25.60
C GLY A 99 -1.86 -1.84 -25.25
N THR A 100 -2.29 -2.43 -24.14
CA THR A 100 -3.67 -2.33 -23.66
C THR A 100 -3.88 -0.98 -22.94
N PRO A 101 -5.06 -0.33 -23.10
CA PRO A 101 -5.37 0.89 -22.35
C PRO A 101 -5.18 0.67 -20.84
N LEU A 102 -4.43 1.57 -20.19
CA LEU A 102 -4.05 1.42 -18.79
C LEU A 102 -5.27 1.30 -17.86
N LEU A 103 -6.36 1.99 -18.19
CA LEU A 103 -7.61 1.92 -17.44
C LEU A 103 -8.20 0.50 -17.40
N SER A 104 -8.16 -0.24 -18.54
CA SER A 104 -8.63 -1.63 -18.59
C SER A 104 -7.78 -2.57 -17.71
N VAL A 105 -6.48 -2.33 -17.64
CA VAL A 105 -5.57 -3.07 -16.75
C VAL A 105 -5.90 -2.78 -15.28
N VAL A 106 -6.15 -1.52 -14.96
CA VAL A 106 -6.53 -1.08 -13.62
C VAL A 106 -7.82 -1.77 -13.16
N ASP A 107 -8.84 -1.80 -14.01
CA ASP A 107 -10.14 -2.41 -13.69
C ASP A 107 -10.00 -3.94 -13.55
N LYS A 108 -9.31 -4.59 -14.50
CA LYS A 108 -9.08 -6.04 -14.49
C LYS A 108 -8.39 -6.53 -13.22
N TYR A 109 -7.37 -5.82 -12.78
CA TYR A 109 -6.56 -6.20 -11.62
C TYR A 109 -6.98 -5.49 -10.34
N ARG A 110 -8.01 -4.63 -10.37
CA ARG A 110 -8.50 -3.81 -9.25
C ARG A 110 -7.36 -3.03 -8.59
N ILE A 111 -6.65 -2.25 -9.38
CA ILE A 111 -5.50 -1.47 -8.93
C ILE A 111 -5.98 -0.21 -8.21
N ASN A 112 -5.44 0.05 -7.02
CA ASN A 112 -5.74 1.24 -6.23
C ASN A 112 -4.70 2.34 -6.43
N GLU A 113 -3.45 1.96 -6.72
CA GLU A 113 -2.35 2.90 -6.87
C GLU A 113 -1.42 2.48 -8.01
N ILE A 114 -0.98 3.44 -8.82
CA ILE A 114 0.02 3.26 -9.88
C ILE A 114 1.30 3.97 -9.45
N ILE A 115 2.42 3.23 -9.43
CA ILE A 115 3.75 3.80 -9.16
C ILE A 115 4.49 4.00 -10.48
N ILE A 116 4.91 5.24 -10.74
CA ILE A 116 5.70 5.58 -11.92
C ILE A 116 7.17 5.33 -11.60
N ALA A 117 7.75 4.26 -12.18
CA ALA A 117 9.17 3.87 -12.01
C ALA A 117 10.03 4.19 -13.25
N VAL A 118 9.56 5.05 -14.13
CA VAL A 118 10.26 5.46 -15.35
C VAL A 118 11.22 6.61 -15.05
N ARG A 119 12.45 6.54 -15.56
CA ARG A 119 13.49 7.56 -15.34
C ARG A 119 13.33 8.77 -16.26
N GLU A 120 13.00 8.56 -17.52
CA GLU A 120 12.86 9.62 -18.51
C GLU A 120 11.40 9.98 -18.78
N ARG A 121 11.04 11.18 -18.40
CA ARG A 121 9.74 11.79 -18.73
C ARG A 121 9.73 12.47 -20.11
N ARG A 122 10.92 12.79 -20.63
CA ARG A 122 11.13 13.49 -21.91
C ARG A 122 11.43 12.46 -23.00
N GLY A 123 10.49 12.15 -23.85
CA GLY A 123 10.69 11.18 -24.94
C GLY A 123 9.47 10.35 -25.29
N GLY A 124 8.28 10.72 -24.76
CA GLY A 124 7.03 10.05 -25.16
C GLY A 124 6.83 8.63 -24.61
N GLY A 125 7.68 8.19 -23.69
CA GLY A 125 7.56 6.84 -23.13
C GLY A 125 6.43 6.69 -22.11
N LEU A 126 5.91 7.79 -21.55
CA LEU A 126 4.86 7.73 -20.53
C LEU A 126 3.49 8.01 -21.16
N PRO A 127 2.49 7.12 -21.03
CA PRO A 127 1.14 7.34 -21.55
C PRO A 127 0.38 8.34 -20.67
N MET A 128 0.65 9.64 -20.87
CA MET A 128 0.08 10.69 -19.98
C MET A 128 -1.44 10.78 -20.06
N SER A 129 -2.04 10.53 -21.24
CA SER A 129 -3.49 10.50 -21.43
C SER A 129 -4.14 9.40 -20.61
N ASP A 130 -3.53 8.20 -20.61
CA ASP A 130 -4.05 7.04 -19.89
C ASP A 130 -3.89 7.23 -18.38
N LEU A 131 -2.76 7.79 -17.96
CA LEU A 131 -2.54 8.14 -16.53
C LEU A 131 -3.57 9.17 -16.06
N LEU A 132 -3.87 10.19 -16.88
CA LEU A 132 -4.90 11.17 -16.53
C LEU A 132 -6.27 10.50 -16.41
N SER A 133 -6.62 9.62 -17.32
CA SER A 133 -7.89 8.86 -17.27
C SER A 133 -7.98 8.00 -16.01
N CYS A 134 -6.91 7.30 -15.64
CA CYS A 134 -6.84 6.53 -14.39
C CYS A 134 -7.00 7.44 -13.15
N ARG A 135 -6.37 8.62 -13.16
CA ARG A 135 -6.49 9.57 -12.04
C ARG A 135 -7.91 10.11 -11.90
N LEU A 136 -8.58 10.40 -13.02
CA LEU A 136 -9.99 10.83 -13.02
C LEU A 136 -10.93 9.72 -12.56
N ALA A 137 -10.57 8.46 -12.80
CA ALA A 137 -11.26 7.27 -12.27
C ALA A 137 -10.98 7.00 -10.77
N GLY A 138 -10.20 7.85 -10.11
CA GLY A 138 -9.92 7.75 -8.66
C GLY A 138 -8.70 6.92 -8.30
N VAL A 139 -7.90 6.48 -9.27
CA VAL A 139 -6.66 5.73 -9.00
C VAL A 139 -5.58 6.69 -8.54
N LYS A 140 -4.91 6.34 -7.46
CA LYS A 140 -3.79 7.13 -6.94
C LYS A 140 -2.57 6.95 -7.82
N ILE A 141 -1.96 8.04 -8.26
CA ILE A 141 -0.72 8.03 -9.03
C ILE A 141 0.40 8.61 -8.17
N THR A 142 1.45 7.81 -7.97
CA THR A 142 2.59 8.16 -7.11
C THR A 142 3.89 7.96 -7.88
N GLU A 143 4.84 8.84 -7.68
CA GLU A 143 6.20 8.64 -8.20
C GLU A 143 6.99 7.67 -7.31
N ALA A 144 7.94 6.92 -7.89
CA ALA A 144 8.76 5.97 -7.14
C ALA A 144 9.50 6.62 -5.95
N SER A 145 9.99 7.86 -6.10
CA SER A 145 10.60 8.64 -5.02
C SER A 145 9.65 8.84 -3.83
N SER A 146 8.46 9.37 -4.10
CA SER A 146 7.45 9.62 -3.07
C SER A 146 6.91 8.34 -2.44
N PHE A 147 6.87 7.25 -3.22
CA PHE A 147 6.56 5.93 -2.66
C PHE A 147 7.63 5.49 -1.65
N PHE A 148 8.92 5.61 -1.98
CA PHE A 148 10.00 5.27 -1.05
C PHE A 148 10.00 6.15 0.20
N GLU A 149 9.76 7.45 0.04
CA GLU A 149 9.67 8.39 1.18
C GLU A 149 8.55 7.96 2.14
N ARG A 150 7.39 7.63 1.61
CA ARG A 150 6.24 7.18 2.41
C ARG A 150 6.52 5.88 3.15
N GLU A 151 7.13 4.91 2.46
CA GLU A 151 7.30 3.56 3.02
C GLU A 151 8.51 3.44 3.95
N ARG A 152 9.57 4.19 3.70
CA ARG A 152 10.81 4.13 4.50
C ARG A 152 10.99 5.30 5.45
N GLY A 153 10.22 6.37 5.30
CA GLY A 153 10.43 7.61 6.06
C GLY A 153 11.78 8.27 5.75
N GLN A 154 12.42 7.91 4.63
CA GLN A 154 13.74 8.41 4.23
C GLN A 154 13.66 9.00 2.83
N VAL A 155 14.17 10.22 2.68
CA VAL A 155 14.34 10.87 1.38
C VAL A 155 15.61 10.33 0.71
N ARG A 156 15.46 9.75 -0.49
CA ARG A 156 16.63 9.31 -1.28
C ARG A 156 17.22 10.49 -2.02
N LEU A 157 18.44 10.85 -1.66
CA LEU A 157 19.21 11.93 -2.29
C LEU A 157 19.45 11.70 -3.80
N ASP A 158 19.52 10.43 -4.23
CA ASP A 158 19.70 10.06 -5.65
C ASP A 158 18.51 10.44 -6.54
N SER A 159 17.36 10.74 -5.97
CA SER A 159 16.15 11.17 -6.69
C SER A 159 15.98 12.68 -6.75
N LEU A 160 16.83 13.44 -6.08
CA LEU A 160 16.79 14.90 -6.10
C LEU A 160 17.24 15.39 -7.47
N ASN A 161 16.32 15.95 -8.24
CA ASN A 161 16.67 16.73 -9.43
C ASN A 161 17.42 17.99 -8.99
N ALA A 162 18.46 18.39 -9.76
CA ALA A 162 19.21 19.60 -9.48
C ALA A 162 18.34 20.87 -9.37
N SER A 163 17.15 20.84 -9.99
CA SER A 163 16.15 21.91 -9.86
C SER A 163 15.57 22.07 -8.44
N TRP A 164 15.62 21.04 -7.62
CA TRP A 164 15.16 21.12 -6.21
C TRP A 164 16.11 21.90 -5.31
N LEU A 165 17.38 21.98 -5.71
CA LEU A 165 18.41 22.74 -4.99
C LEU A 165 18.39 24.25 -5.31
N ILE A 166 17.60 24.67 -6.29
CA ILE A 166 17.55 26.05 -6.76
C ILE A 166 16.32 26.80 -6.21
N PHE A 167 15.30 26.08 -5.70
CA PHE A 167 14.10 26.61 -5.09
C PHE A 167 14.00 26.11 -3.64
#